data_55e42167cd966aca01ae240060bd8ec7
#
_entry.id   55e42167cd966aca01ae240060bd8ec7
#
_cell.length_a   1.000
_cell.length_b   1.000
_cell.length_c   1.000
_cell.angle_alpha   90.00
_cell.angle_beta   90.00
_cell.angle_gamma   90.00
#
_symmetry.space_group_name_H-M   'P 1'
#
loop_
_entity.id
_entity.type
_entity.pdbx_description
1 polymer ?
#
loop_
_entity_poly.entity_id
_entity_poly.type
_entity_poly.pdbx_seq_one_letter_code
_entity_poly.pdbx_strand_id
1 'polypeptide(L)'
;MDVFLGLSEDAIHRVVWTDELLDEWERVIIRERRRSPETAASVTAAIREFFADGRIDRNQYDHLIDEMPGKDRDDRPHMAAAIAARADALVTSNTADFPAAPLAALGLRVVGPDIYLNELLDDHPQEVIATIVRIAAEKTRPPKTPADILNALRGAGLREFPDRAQERL
;
A
#
# COMPACT_ATOMS: atom_id res chain seq x y z
N MET A 1 -5.01 3.54 -1.78
CA MET A 1 -4.48 2.46 -2.65
C MET A 1 -4.03 3.00 -4.00
N ASP A 2 -4.83 3.77 -4.73
CA ASP A 2 -4.51 4.25 -6.09
C ASP A 2 -3.13 4.92 -6.19
N VAL A 3 -2.72 5.75 -5.20
CA VAL A 3 -1.41 6.42 -5.23
C VAL A 3 -0.25 5.43 -5.09
N PHE A 4 -0.33 4.46 -4.17
CA PHE A 4 0.72 3.44 -4.02
C PHE A 4 0.89 2.59 -5.29
N LEU A 5 -0.21 2.18 -5.90
CA LEU A 5 -0.17 1.42 -7.14
C LEU A 5 0.39 2.27 -8.30
N GLY A 6 -0.05 3.53 -8.42
CA GLY A 6 0.45 4.44 -9.43
C GLY A 6 1.96 4.71 -9.31
N LEU A 7 2.47 4.88 -8.09
CA LEU A 7 3.92 5.01 -7.85
C LEU A 7 4.68 3.73 -8.24
N SER A 8 4.04 2.56 -8.10
CA SER A 8 4.63 1.29 -8.55
C SER A 8 4.59 1.13 -10.07
N GLU A 9 3.53 1.61 -10.74
CA GLU A 9 3.46 1.68 -12.21
C GLU A 9 4.58 2.55 -12.79
N ASP A 10 4.89 3.67 -12.13
CA ASP A 10 5.95 4.60 -12.52
C ASP A 10 7.35 4.18 -11.99
N ALA A 11 7.46 2.94 -11.47
CA ALA A 11 8.70 2.32 -10.99
C ALA A 11 9.44 3.11 -9.87
N ILE A 12 8.71 3.94 -9.10
CA ILE A 12 9.27 4.70 -7.96
C ILE A 12 9.49 3.77 -6.77
N HIS A 13 8.61 2.79 -6.59
CA HIS A 13 8.79 1.68 -5.67
C HIS A 13 8.19 0.38 -6.26
N ARG A 14 8.45 -0.74 -5.64
CA ARG A 14 7.84 -2.02 -5.99
C ARG A 14 6.86 -2.43 -4.91
N VAL A 15 5.60 -2.68 -5.29
CA VAL A 15 4.59 -3.28 -4.41
C VAL A 15 4.70 -4.79 -4.44
N VAL A 16 4.69 -5.42 -3.27
CA VAL A 16 4.52 -6.87 -3.11
C VAL A 16 3.20 -7.15 -2.39
N TRP A 17 2.56 -8.26 -2.74
CA TRP A 17 1.24 -8.59 -2.23
C TRP A 17 1.02 -10.12 -2.20
N THR A 18 0.04 -10.56 -1.41
CA THR A 18 -0.41 -11.96 -1.35
C THR A 18 -1.89 -12.05 -1.66
N ASP A 19 -2.36 -13.22 -2.05
CA ASP A 19 -3.79 -13.43 -2.26
C ASP A 19 -4.60 -13.20 -0.98
N GLU A 20 -4.06 -13.62 0.18
CA GLU A 20 -4.69 -13.39 1.48
C GLU A 20 -4.88 -11.89 1.77
N LEU A 21 -3.86 -11.07 1.47
CA LEU A 21 -3.95 -9.62 1.65
C LEU A 21 -5.05 -9.00 0.79
N LEU A 22 -5.14 -9.40 -0.49
CA LEU A 22 -6.16 -8.89 -1.39
C LEU A 22 -7.56 -9.35 -1.00
N ASP A 23 -7.72 -10.61 -0.58
CA ASP A 23 -8.99 -11.17 -0.13
C ASP A 23 -9.45 -10.52 1.18
N GLU A 24 -8.52 -10.21 2.09
CA GLU A 24 -8.82 -9.46 3.31
C GLU A 24 -9.23 -8.02 2.99
N TRP A 25 -8.46 -7.33 2.16
CA TRP A 25 -8.79 -5.99 1.72
C TRP A 25 -10.19 -5.91 1.09
N GLU A 26 -10.52 -6.87 0.20
CA GLU A 26 -11.83 -6.94 -0.43
C GLU A 26 -12.94 -7.11 0.61
N ARG A 27 -12.78 -8.03 1.56
CA ARG A 27 -13.73 -8.25 2.65
C ARG A 27 -13.94 -7.00 3.52
N VAL A 28 -12.86 -6.30 3.88
CA VAL A 28 -12.91 -5.09 4.71
C VAL A 28 -13.62 -3.96 3.98
N ILE A 29 -13.26 -3.70 2.71
CA ILE A 29 -13.84 -2.62 1.91
C ILE A 29 -15.34 -2.80 1.68
N ILE A 30 -15.79 -4.05 1.47
CA ILE A 30 -17.21 -4.38 1.32
C ILE A 30 -17.93 -4.21 2.66
N ARG A 31 -17.38 -4.75 3.75
CA ARG A 31 -17.94 -4.64 5.11
C ARG A 31 -18.12 -3.20 5.54
N GLU A 32 -17.16 -2.34 5.26
CA GLU A 32 -17.20 -0.92 5.58
C GLU A 32 -18.04 -0.09 4.58
N ARG A 33 -18.65 -0.73 3.59
CA ARG A 33 -19.49 -0.10 2.55
C ARG A 33 -18.76 1.02 1.79
N ARG A 34 -17.44 0.90 1.66
CA ARG A 34 -16.64 1.88 0.90
C ARG A 34 -16.73 1.65 -0.61
N ARG A 35 -16.98 0.41 -1.04
CA ARG A 35 -17.19 0.02 -2.44
C ARG A 35 -18.22 -1.10 -2.53
N SER A 36 -18.83 -1.25 -3.72
CA SER A 36 -19.66 -2.43 -3.99
C SER A 36 -18.79 -3.69 -4.15
N PRO A 37 -19.36 -4.89 -3.94
CA PRO A 37 -18.62 -6.15 -4.15
C PRO A 37 -18.00 -6.25 -5.56
N GLU A 38 -18.74 -5.84 -6.59
CA GLU A 38 -18.27 -5.88 -7.97
C GLU A 38 -17.09 -4.95 -8.20
N THR A 39 -17.14 -3.74 -7.61
CA THR A 39 -16.03 -2.78 -7.70
C THR A 39 -14.81 -3.26 -6.95
N ALA A 40 -14.98 -3.86 -5.76
CA ALA A 40 -13.89 -4.40 -4.96
C ALA A 40 -13.20 -5.56 -5.70
N ALA A 41 -13.98 -6.51 -6.22
CA ALA A 41 -13.48 -7.63 -7.02
C ALA A 41 -12.76 -7.18 -8.31
N SER A 42 -13.26 -6.14 -8.98
CA SER A 42 -12.60 -5.57 -10.16
C SER A 42 -11.22 -4.97 -9.81
N VAL A 43 -11.08 -4.31 -8.65
CA VAL A 43 -9.80 -3.75 -8.21
C VAL A 43 -8.81 -4.87 -7.88
N THR A 44 -9.21 -5.90 -7.14
CA THR A 44 -8.31 -7.02 -6.81
C THR A 44 -7.90 -7.82 -8.05
N ALA A 45 -8.81 -8.00 -9.02
CA ALA A 45 -8.49 -8.62 -10.31
C ALA A 45 -7.45 -7.80 -11.09
N ALA A 46 -7.61 -6.48 -11.15
CA ALA A 46 -6.64 -5.59 -11.80
C ALA A 46 -5.27 -5.66 -11.12
N ILE A 47 -5.20 -5.70 -9.79
CA ILE A 47 -3.93 -5.87 -9.09
C ILE A 47 -3.26 -7.19 -9.46
N ARG A 48 -4.02 -8.30 -9.48
CA ARG A 48 -3.49 -9.61 -9.87
C ARG A 48 -2.97 -9.64 -11.31
N GLU A 49 -3.58 -8.88 -12.21
CA GLU A 49 -3.19 -8.80 -13.61
C GLU A 49 -1.98 -7.89 -13.82
N PHE A 50 -2.06 -6.64 -13.36
CA PHE A 50 -1.06 -5.61 -13.68
C PHE A 50 0.17 -5.65 -12.77
N PHE A 51 0.07 -6.23 -11.57
CA PHE A 51 1.17 -6.34 -10.60
C PHE A 51 1.54 -7.80 -10.32
N ALA A 52 1.40 -8.68 -11.30
CA ALA A 52 1.68 -10.11 -11.16
C ALA A 52 3.08 -10.42 -10.62
N ASP A 53 4.08 -9.63 -11.02
CA ASP A 53 5.48 -9.78 -10.59
C ASP A 53 5.70 -9.46 -9.09
N GLY A 54 4.73 -8.77 -8.46
CA GLY A 54 4.74 -8.47 -7.03
C GLY A 54 4.08 -9.53 -6.17
N ARG A 55 3.48 -10.57 -6.75
CA ARG A 55 2.80 -11.63 -6.02
C ARG A 55 3.78 -12.55 -5.32
N ILE A 56 3.53 -12.78 -4.04
CA ILE A 56 4.27 -13.74 -3.21
C ILE A 56 3.38 -14.94 -2.94
N ASP A 57 3.78 -16.09 -3.45
CA ASP A 57 3.04 -17.33 -3.27
C ASP A 57 3.15 -17.86 -1.84
N ARG A 58 2.09 -18.45 -1.33
CA ARG A 58 1.98 -18.99 0.03
C ARG A 58 3.15 -19.93 0.39
N ASN A 59 3.58 -20.77 -0.53
CA ASN A 59 4.68 -21.70 -0.34
C ASN A 59 6.04 -21.02 -0.06
N GLN A 60 6.20 -19.75 -0.40
CA GLN A 60 7.43 -19.00 -0.16
C GLN A 60 7.55 -18.51 1.28
N TYR A 61 6.45 -18.37 2.03
CA TYR A 61 6.45 -17.80 3.37
C TYR A 61 5.71 -18.63 4.43
N ASP A 62 4.99 -19.68 4.06
CA ASP A 62 4.19 -20.48 5.00
C ASP A 62 5.02 -21.02 6.17
N HIS A 63 6.23 -21.46 5.89
CA HIS A 63 7.16 -21.97 6.91
C HIS A 63 7.67 -20.90 7.89
N LEU A 64 7.54 -19.62 7.58
CA LEU A 64 7.97 -18.52 8.43
C LEU A 64 6.86 -18.03 9.38
N ILE A 65 5.58 -18.35 9.12
CA ILE A 65 4.44 -17.75 9.81
C ILE A 65 4.49 -17.94 11.33
N ASP A 66 4.82 -19.17 11.79
CA ASP A 66 4.86 -19.48 13.21
C ASP A 66 6.03 -18.81 13.93
N GLU A 67 7.08 -18.42 13.20
CA GLU A 67 8.25 -17.72 13.72
C GLU A 67 8.05 -16.21 13.82
N MET A 68 7.00 -15.65 13.17
CA MET A 68 6.77 -14.22 13.15
C MET A 68 6.41 -13.69 14.54
N PRO A 69 7.04 -12.58 14.95
CA PRO A 69 6.74 -11.91 16.21
C PRO A 69 5.33 -11.28 16.16
N GLY A 70 4.78 -11.00 17.31
CA GLY A 70 3.48 -10.33 17.43
C GLY A 70 2.41 -11.19 18.07
N LYS A 71 1.44 -10.53 18.71
CA LYS A 71 0.36 -11.19 19.46
C LYS A 71 -0.76 -11.65 18.54
N ASP A 72 -1.05 -10.86 17.50
CA ASP A 72 -2.08 -11.21 16.54
C ASP A 72 -1.54 -12.24 15.55
N ARG A 73 -2.24 -13.35 15.46
CA ARG A 73 -1.88 -14.44 14.54
C ARG A 73 -2.29 -14.13 13.11
N ASP A 74 -3.31 -13.29 12.92
CA ASP A 74 -3.82 -12.94 11.61
C ASP A 74 -2.86 -11.98 10.86
N ASP A 75 -2.02 -11.23 11.61
CA ASP A 75 -0.98 -10.37 11.02
C ASP A 75 0.31 -11.13 10.61
N ARG A 76 0.53 -12.34 11.15
CA ARG A 76 1.76 -13.10 10.91
C ARG A 76 2.00 -13.47 9.45
N PRO A 77 0.98 -13.87 8.66
CA PRO A 77 1.16 -14.14 7.24
C PRO A 77 1.68 -12.92 6.47
N HIS A 78 1.24 -11.71 6.82
CA HIS A 78 1.69 -10.48 6.16
C HIS A 78 3.16 -10.17 6.48
N MET A 79 3.59 -10.36 7.74
CA MET A 79 4.99 -10.23 8.13
C MET A 79 5.87 -11.28 7.43
N ALA A 80 5.44 -12.54 7.44
CA ALA A 80 6.17 -13.65 6.82
C ALA A 80 6.34 -13.43 5.31
N ALA A 81 5.28 -13.00 4.62
CA ALA A 81 5.33 -12.70 3.19
C ALA A 81 6.27 -11.52 2.88
N ALA A 82 6.24 -10.45 3.68
CA ALA A 82 7.14 -9.31 3.52
C ALA A 82 8.62 -9.71 3.71
N ILE A 83 8.92 -10.55 4.71
CA ILE A 83 10.27 -11.09 4.94
C ILE A 83 10.71 -11.99 3.77
N ALA A 84 9.85 -12.91 3.32
CA ALA A 84 10.15 -13.80 2.18
C ALA A 84 10.40 -13.01 0.89
N ALA A 85 9.66 -11.93 0.69
CA ALA A 85 9.82 -11.01 -0.44
C ALA A 85 11.07 -10.13 -0.33
N ARG A 86 11.76 -10.12 0.83
CA ARG A 86 12.83 -9.16 1.17
C ARG A 86 12.36 -7.70 0.97
N ALA A 87 11.13 -7.41 1.40
CA ALA A 87 10.61 -6.06 1.36
C ALA A 87 11.37 -5.16 2.35
N ASP A 88 11.65 -3.93 1.94
CA ASP A 88 12.30 -2.93 2.80
C ASP A 88 11.35 -2.37 3.86
N ALA A 89 10.05 -2.32 3.52
CA ALA A 89 9.03 -1.75 4.39
C ALA A 89 7.69 -2.50 4.34
N LEU A 90 7.08 -2.64 5.50
CA LEU A 90 5.67 -2.99 5.68
C LEU A 90 4.93 -1.68 5.98
N VAL A 91 4.10 -1.25 5.03
CA VAL A 91 3.35 0.01 5.14
C VAL A 91 1.96 -0.27 5.69
N THR A 92 1.67 0.23 6.87
CA THR A 92 0.38 0.02 7.55
C THR A 92 -0.04 1.23 8.37
N SER A 93 -1.34 1.52 8.40
CA SER A 93 -1.91 2.54 9.31
C SER A 93 -1.92 2.08 10.77
N ASN A 94 -1.87 0.77 10.99
CA ASN A 94 -1.91 0.15 12.32
C ASN A 94 -0.52 -0.34 12.74
N THR A 95 0.43 0.59 12.83
CA THR A 95 1.83 0.27 13.19
C THR A 95 1.99 -0.34 14.59
N ALA A 96 1.00 -0.14 15.48
CA ALA A 96 1.05 -0.64 16.85
C ALA A 96 0.93 -2.17 16.95
N ASP A 97 0.27 -2.82 15.99
CA ASP A 97 0.08 -4.27 15.99
C ASP A 97 1.32 -5.02 15.45
N PHE A 98 2.22 -4.31 14.78
CA PHE A 98 3.45 -4.86 14.21
C PHE A 98 4.67 -4.53 15.10
N PRO A 99 5.34 -5.53 15.68
CA PRO A 99 6.47 -5.31 16.59
C PRO A 99 7.72 -4.79 15.84
N ALA A 100 7.88 -3.48 15.79
CA ALA A 100 8.87 -2.81 14.95
C ALA A 100 10.32 -3.27 15.21
N ALA A 101 10.73 -3.40 16.48
CA ALA A 101 12.12 -3.77 16.81
C ALA A 101 12.48 -5.22 16.40
N PRO A 102 11.65 -6.25 16.69
CA PRO A 102 11.88 -7.59 16.17
C PRO A 102 11.88 -7.66 14.63
N LEU A 103 10.98 -6.95 13.95
CA LEU A 103 10.90 -6.95 12.48
C LEU A 103 12.10 -6.23 11.85
N ALA A 104 12.58 -5.15 12.46
CA ALA A 104 13.80 -4.47 12.03
C ALA A 104 15.04 -5.38 12.13
N ALA A 105 15.12 -6.25 13.13
CA ALA A 105 16.19 -7.23 13.23
C ALA A 105 16.14 -8.29 12.10
N LEU A 106 14.98 -8.48 11.47
CA LEU A 106 14.78 -9.32 10.28
C LEU A 106 14.91 -8.52 8.96
N GLY A 107 15.29 -7.25 9.03
CA GLY A 107 15.47 -6.40 7.86
C GLY A 107 14.17 -5.75 7.34
N LEU A 108 13.06 -5.85 8.06
CA LEU A 108 11.77 -5.30 7.67
C LEU A 108 11.41 -4.07 8.54
N ARG A 109 11.27 -2.92 7.92
CA ARG A 109 10.82 -1.69 8.59
C ARG A 109 9.29 -1.60 8.59
N VAL A 110 8.70 -1.29 9.74
CA VAL A 110 7.27 -0.97 9.85
C VAL A 110 7.08 0.54 9.78
N VAL A 111 6.24 1.04 8.88
CA VAL A 111 6.07 2.46 8.65
C VAL A 111 4.62 2.83 8.32
N GLY A 112 4.18 4.00 8.78
CA GLY A 112 2.89 4.57 8.42
C GLY A 112 2.87 5.10 6.98
N PRO A 113 1.70 5.05 6.29
CA PRO A 113 1.60 5.48 4.88
C PRO A 113 1.97 6.95 4.65
N ASP A 114 1.67 7.83 5.59
CA ASP A 114 1.99 9.25 5.48
C ASP A 114 3.52 9.49 5.51
N ILE A 115 4.21 8.83 6.43
CA ILE A 115 5.68 8.90 6.55
C ILE A 115 6.33 8.32 5.29
N TYR A 116 5.89 7.14 4.85
CA TYR A 116 6.45 6.46 3.68
C TYR A 116 6.32 7.30 2.41
N LEU A 117 5.14 7.90 2.17
CA LEU A 117 4.93 8.76 1.00
C LEU A 117 5.74 10.05 1.08
N ASN A 118 5.97 10.61 2.28
CA ASN A 118 6.85 11.75 2.45
C ASN A 118 8.30 11.43 2.12
N GLU A 119 8.80 10.25 2.51
CA GLU A 119 10.14 9.79 2.15
C GLU A 119 10.27 9.68 0.62
N LEU A 120 9.29 9.07 -0.06
CA LEU A 120 9.30 9.01 -1.53
C LEU A 120 9.24 10.40 -2.18
N LEU A 121 8.48 11.34 -1.60
CA LEU A 121 8.42 12.72 -2.08
C LEU A 121 9.75 13.47 -1.89
N ASP A 122 10.53 13.12 -0.87
CA ASP A 122 11.86 13.71 -0.64
C ASP A 122 12.89 13.13 -1.62
N ASP A 123 12.83 11.83 -1.87
CA ASP A 123 13.78 11.13 -2.75
C ASP A 123 13.46 11.34 -4.24
N HIS A 124 12.17 11.43 -4.61
CA HIS A 124 11.68 11.47 -6.00
C HIS A 124 10.60 12.55 -6.20
N PRO A 125 10.89 13.84 -5.90
CA PRO A 125 9.85 14.87 -5.83
C PRO A 125 9.11 15.10 -7.14
N GLN A 126 9.80 15.08 -8.27
CA GLN A 126 9.19 15.34 -9.58
C GLN A 126 8.34 14.17 -10.04
N GLU A 127 8.84 12.96 -9.87
CA GLU A 127 8.18 11.72 -10.26
C GLU A 127 6.90 11.48 -9.44
N VAL A 128 6.96 11.69 -8.12
CA VAL A 128 5.78 11.56 -7.24
C VAL A 128 4.67 12.54 -7.63
N ILE A 129 5.02 13.80 -7.91
CA ILE A 129 4.04 14.81 -8.37
C ILE A 129 3.50 14.44 -9.76
N ALA A 130 4.35 14.01 -10.69
CA ALA A 130 3.93 13.57 -12.01
C ALA A 130 2.94 12.39 -11.93
N THR A 131 3.19 11.42 -11.05
CA THR A 131 2.28 10.30 -10.78
C THR A 131 0.91 10.79 -10.29
N ILE A 132 0.86 11.73 -9.35
CA ILE A 132 -0.41 12.29 -8.84
C ILE A 132 -1.18 12.99 -9.96
N VAL A 133 -0.50 13.77 -10.81
CA VAL A 133 -1.11 14.44 -11.97
C VAL A 133 -1.65 13.41 -12.97
N ARG A 134 -0.88 12.36 -13.28
CA ARG A 134 -1.29 11.27 -14.18
C ARG A 134 -2.52 10.56 -13.64
N ILE A 135 -2.51 10.12 -12.37
CA ILE A 135 -3.66 9.44 -11.74
C ILE A 135 -4.92 10.31 -11.81
N ALA A 136 -4.79 11.61 -11.59
CA ALA A 136 -5.93 12.53 -11.68
C ALA A 136 -6.48 12.59 -13.11
N ALA A 137 -5.62 12.70 -14.12
CA ALA A 137 -5.99 12.77 -15.52
C ALA A 137 -6.71 11.49 -16.03
N GLU A 138 -6.35 10.33 -15.49
CA GLU A 138 -6.99 9.04 -15.81
C GLU A 138 -8.41 8.91 -15.24
N LYS A 139 -8.77 9.69 -14.21
CA LYS A 139 -10.11 9.68 -13.63
C LYS A 139 -11.07 10.56 -14.46
N THR A 140 -11.83 9.92 -15.33
CA THR A 140 -12.72 10.61 -16.27
C THR A 140 -14.20 10.62 -15.83
N ARG A 141 -14.60 9.73 -14.90
CA ARG A 141 -16.02 9.59 -14.47
C ARG A 141 -16.14 9.32 -12.96
N PRO A 142 -16.35 10.34 -12.12
CA PRO A 142 -16.25 11.77 -12.44
C PRO A 142 -14.78 12.20 -12.67
N PRO A 143 -14.55 13.26 -13.43
CA PRO A 143 -13.20 13.84 -13.56
C PRO A 143 -12.64 14.25 -12.21
N LYS A 144 -11.32 14.10 -12.04
CA LYS A 144 -10.61 14.46 -10.82
C LYS A 144 -9.44 15.39 -11.13
N THR A 145 -9.16 16.27 -10.19
CA THR A 145 -7.96 17.10 -10.19
C THR A 145 -6.89 16.46 -9.29
N PRO A 146 -5.61 16.84 -9.41
CA PRO A 146 -4.59 16.44 -8.43
C PRO A 146 -4.97 16.79 -6.99
N ALA A 147 -5.59 17.96 -6.77
CA ALA A 147 -6.10 18.35 -5.46
C ALA A 147 -7.18 17.40 -4.92
N ASP A 148 -8.05 16.86 -5.79
CA ASP A 148 -9.04 15.85 -5.37
C ASP A 148 -8.39 14.55 -4.90
N ILE A 149 -7.29 14.13 -5.55
CA ILE A 149 -6.51 12.96 -5.13
C ILE A 149 -5.90 13.21 -3.74
N LEU A 150 -5.27 14.38 -3.54
CA LEU A 150 -4.70 14.75 -2.24
C LEU A 150 -5.77 14.88 -1.14
N ASN A 151 -6.93 15.43 -1.45
CA ASN A 151 -8.07 15.50 -0.51
C ASN A 151 -8.58 14.10 -0.13
N ALA A 152 -8.60 13.16 -1.06
CA ALA A 152 -8.95 11.78 -0.75
C ALA A 152 -7.95 11.12 0.21
N LEU A 153 -6.66 11.43 0.08
CA LEU A 153 -5.62 10.98 1.02
C LEU A 153 -5.79 11.60 2.41
N ARG A 154 -6.13 12.91 2.49
CA ARG A 154 -6.49 13.57 3.77
C ARG A 154 -7.68 12.86 4.43
N GLY A 155 -8.71 12.54 3.65
CA GLY A 155 -9.86 11.77 4.11
C GLY A 155 -9.52 10.35 4.57
N ALA A 156 -8.43 9.77 4.09
CA ALA A 156 -7.90 8.49 4.53
C ALA A 156 -6.96 8.59 5.76
N GLY A 157 -6.75 9.80 6.29
CA GLY A 157 -5.98 10.03 7.51
C GLY A 157 -4.53 10.46 7.30
N LEU A 158 -4.06 10.63 6.07
CA LEU A 158 -2.76 11.21 5.78
C LEU A 158 -2.83 12.74 5.98
N ARG A 159 -1.80 13.32 6.56
CA ARG A 159 -1.82 14.75 6.92
C ARG A 159 -0.66 15.51 6.28
N GLU A 160 0.55 15.06 6.46
CA GLU A 160 1.75 15.76 6.05
C GLU A 160 2.00 15.63 4.54
N PHE A 161 1.95 14.41 4.01
CA PHE A 161 2.20 14.17 2.59
C PHE A 161 1.28 14.97 1.66
N PRO A 162 -0.08 14.99 1.88
CA PRO A 162 -0.95 15.76 1.00
C PRO A 162 -0.68 17.27 1.01
N ASP A 163 -0.25 17.82 2.15
CA ASP A 163 0.05 19.25 2.27
C ASP A 163 1.35 19.57 1.54
N ARG A 164 2.41 18.79 1.76
CA ARG A 164 3.70 18.96 1.08
C ARG A 164 3.61 18.73 -0.44
N ALA A 165 2.83 17.75 -0.87
CA ALA A 165 2.58 17.51 -2.30
C ALA A 165 1.78 18.65 -2.93
N GLN A 166 0.81 19.22 -2.22
CA GLN A 166 0.02 20.36 -2.70
C GLN A 166 0.88 21.61 -2.97
N GLU A 167 1.93 21.85 -2.17
CA GLU A 167 2.86 22.96 -2.36
C GLU A 167 3.74 22.82 -3.61
N ARG A 168 3.81 21.60 -4.18
CA ARG A 168 4.65 21.28 -5.34
C ARG A 168 3.85 21.10 -6.65
N LEU A 169 2.52 21.17 -6.59
CA LEU A 169 1.63 21.17 -7.76
C LEU A 169 1.57 22.56 -8.41
#